data_e0bb4302f272a7935824e0f69e0c5c31
#
_entry.id   e0bb4302f272a7935824e0f69e0c5c31
#
_cell.length_a   1.000
_cell.length_b   1.000
_cell.length_c   1.000
_cell.angle_alpha   90.00
_cell.angle_beta   90.00
_cell.angle_gamma   90.00
#
_symmetry.space_group_name_H-M   'P 1'
#
loop_
_entity.id
_entity.type
_entity.pdbx_description
1 polymer ?
#
loop_
_entity_poly.entity_id
_entity_poly.type
_entity_poly.pdbx_seq_one_letter_code
_entity_poly.pdbx_strand_id
1 'polypeptide(L)'
;MFVSYAQADKHVARQVAEALRDAGLLVWIDAWELAAGDSIAQRIEQAIASSDILLVLLSQSSVASQWVQKELSAALSGELRDRAITVIPALLEDCDIPRLLADRQYLDLRGDLPAAIRRLVEQIGSAPRLDFSKLDGRTFEAMVGDLLAKLGFSVQRTPLTRDSGFDFVASYPSRDPFGAEQTDTWLVEVKLYRDARVSIATLQQLLGVLVMAGGNKRGLVVTNGRLTSVARSFLSESTERSRAELRVIDGTELTNLLIQHPEVIRTYFGSGGAHE
;
A
#
# COMPACT_ATOMS: atom_id res chain seq x y z
N MET A 1 -7.47 0.66 6.53
CA MET A 1 -8.34 -0.51 6.28
C MET A 1 -9.76 -0.04 6.00
N PHE A 2 -10.43 -0.65 5.03
CA PHE A 2 -11.84 -0.45 4.75
C PHE A 2 -12.61 -1.73 5.06
N VAL A 3 -13.77 -1.62 5.76
CA VAL A 3 -14.65 -2.75 6.08
C VAL A 3 -15.88 -2.67 5.18
N SER A 4 -16.03 -3.66 4.31
CA SER A 4 -17.18 -3.84 3.41
C SER A 4 -18.16 -4.83 4.03
N TYR A 5 -19.45 -4.50 4.06
CA TYR A 5 -20.50 -5.31 4.69
C TYR A 5 -21.87 -5.06 4.07
N ALA A 6 -22.79 -5.99 4.20
CA ALA A 6 -24.20 -5.76 3.85
C ALA A 6 -24.90 -4.94 4.94
N GLN A 7 -25.90 -4.12 4.56
CA GLN A 7 -26.62 -3.27 5.51
C GLN A 7 -27.26 -4.08 6.68
N ALA A 8 -27.65 -5.31 6.44
CA ALA A 8 -28.13 -6.21 7.48
C ALA A 8 -27.10 -6.51 8.56
N ASP A 9 -25.80 -6.47 8.19
CA ASP A 9 -24.67 -6.82 9.05
C ASP A 9 -24.06 -5.60 9.75
N LYS A 10 -24.69 -4.42 9.63
CA LYS A 10 -24.17 -3.14 10.17
C LYS A 10 -23.77 -3.21 11.64
N HIS A 11 -24.50 -3.92 12.46
CA HIS A 11 -24.21 -4.04 13.89
C HIS A 11 -22.89 -4.78 14.13
N VAL A 12 -22.70 -5.92 13.46
CA VAL A 12 -21.48 -6.74 13.57
C VAL A 12 -20.30 -6.00 12.96
N ALA A 13 -20.50 -5.37 11.81
CA ALA A 13 -19.48 -4.58 11.16
C ALA A 13 -18.94 -3.44 12.04
N ARG A 14 -19.82 -2.78 12.80
CA ARG A 14 -19.39 -1.75 13.78
C ARG A 14 -18.58 -2.33 14.93
N GLN A 15 -18.99 -3.47 15.50
CA GLN A 15 -18.23 -4.14 16.55
C GLN A 15 -16.82 -4.53 16.07
N VAL A 16 -16.71 -5.08 14.86
CA VAL A 16 -15.44 -5.40 14.23
C VAL A 16 -14.58 -4.14 14.06
N ALA A 17 -15.17 -3.06 13.52
CA ALA A 17 -14.45 -1.82 13.27
C ALA A 17 -13.98 -1.14 14.56
N GLU A 18 -14.79 -1.16 15.62
CA GLU A 18 -14.41 -0.61 16.94
C GLU A 18 -13.23 -1.37 17.53
N ALA A 19 -13.30 -2.71 17.55
CA ALA A 19 -12.21 -3.51 18.07
C ALA A 19 -10.90 -3.35 17.26
N LEU A 20 -10.99 -3.20 15.94
CA LEU A 20 -9.82 -2.90 15.10
C LEU A 20 -9.26 -1.50 15.36
N ARG A 21 -10.11 -0.51 15.64
CA ARG A 21 -9.69 0.84 16.04
C ARG A 21 -9.02 0.84 17.41
N ASP A 22 -9.57 0.10 18.38
CA ASP A 22 -8.99 -0.04 19.72
C ASP A 22 -7.62 -0.72 19.67
N ALA A 23 -7.42 -1.61 18.69
CA ALA A 23 -6.11 -2.18 18.37
C ALA A 23 -5.17 -1.20 17.62
N GLY A 24 -5.63 0.05 17.40
CA GLY A 24 -4.85 1.14 16.79
C GLY A 24 -4.80 1.10 15.26
N LEU A 25 -5.73 0.41 14.60
CA LEU A 25 -5.86 0.43 13.15
C LEU A 25 -6.74 1.60 12.69
N LEU A 26 -6.38 2.23 11.57
CA LEU A 26 -7.26 3.21 10.91
C LEU A 26 -8.33 2.48 10.12
N VAL A 27 -9.56 2.49 10.64
CA VAL A 27 -10.68 1.73 10.05
C VAL A 27 -11.77 2.66 9.54
N TRP A 28 -12.16 2.48 8.29
CA TRP A 28 -13.30 3.12 7.62
C TRP A 28 -14.42 2.10 7.47
N ILE A 29 -15.64 2.45 7.87
CA ILE A 29 -16.78 1.53 7.86
C ILE A 29 -18.01 2.11 7.16
N ASP A 30 -18.24 3.41 7.21
CA ASP A 30 -19.53 4.02 6.82
C ASP A 30 -19.55 4.56 5.37
N ALA A 31 -18.90 3.88 4.41
CA ALA A 31 -19.01 4.24 2.99
C ALA A 31 -20.43 4.00 2.42
N TRP A 32 -21.34 3.42 3.19
CA TRP A 32 -22.70 3.03 2.79
C TRP A 32 -23.82 4.02 3.19
N GLU A 33 -23.51 5.13 3.83
CA GLU A 33 -24.47 6.24 3.93
C GLU A 33 -24.55 6.94 2.56
N LEU A 34 -25.09 6.19 1.58
CA LEU A 34 -25.34 6.67 0.24
C LEU A 34 -26.52 7.62 0.26
N ALA A 35 -26.31 8.85 -0.17
CA ALA A 35 -27.40 9.69 -0.65
C ALA A 35 -27.98 9.04 -1.93
N ALA A 36 -29.30 9.17 -2.11
CA ALA A 36 -29.97 8.65 -3.30
C ALA A 36 -29.32 9.25 -4.56
N GLY A 37 -28.69 8.42 -5.39
CA GLY A 37 -27.98 8.83 -6.61
C GLY A 37 -26.47 8.62 -6.61
N ASP A 38 -25.84 8.29 -5.48
CA ASP A 38 -24.39 8.01 -5.44
C ASP A 38 -24.07 6.66 -6.07
N SER A 39 -23.03 6.62 -6.89
CA SER A 39 -22.49 5.35 -7.42
C SER A 39 -21.71 4.64 -6.34
N ILE A 40 -22.16 3.42 -5.99
CA ILE A 40 -21.49 2.54 -5.04
C ILE A 40 -20.06 2.22 -5.52
N ALA A 41 -19.89 1.99 -6.81
CA ALA A 41 -18.60 1.70 -7.43
C ALA A 41 -17.58 2.85 -7.19
N GLN A 42 -18.00 4.11 -7.40
CA GLN A 42 -17.11 5.27 -7.17
C GLN A 42 -16.69 5.42 -5.70
N ARG A 43 -17.57 5.11 -4.74
CA ARG A 43 -17.23 5.17 -3.31
C ARG A 43 -16.28 4.05 -2.89
N ILE A 44 -16.46 2.86 -3.46
CA ILE A 44 -15.51 1.76 -3.24
C ILE A 44 -14.16 2.10 -3.86
N GLU A 45 -14.13 2.61 -5.07
CA GLU A 45 -12.90 3.10 -5.70
C GLU A 45 -12.20 4.12 -4.79
N GLN A 46 -12.92 5.08 -4.22
CA GLN A 46 -12.36 6.03 -3.27
C GLN A 46 -11.88 5.40 -1.96
N ALA A 47 -12.63 4.45 -1.40
CA ALA A 47 -12.28 3.74 -0.18
C ALA A 47 -11.09 2.80 -0.41
N ILE A 48 -11.06 2.08 -1.52
CA ILE A 48 -9.95 1.26 -1.98
C ILE A 48 -8.73 2.15 -2.25
N ALA A 49 -8.92 3.32 -2.89
CA ALA A 49 -7.86 4.28 -3.17
C ALA A 49 -7.17 4.82 -1.89
N SER A 50 -7.84 4.77 -0.74
CA SER A 50 -7.34 5.28 0.55
C SER A 50 -7.02 4.18 1.57
N SER A 51 -7.14 2.90 1.21
CA SER A 51 -6.97 1.78 2.13
C SER A 51 -6.00 0.73 1.59
N ASP A 52 -5.28 0.10 2.49
CA ASP A 52 -4.29 -0.94 2.20
C ASP A 52 -4.88 -2.34 2.36
N ILE A 53 -5.95 -2.43 3.16
CA ILE A 53 -6.67 -3.67 3.45
C ILE A 53 -8.16 -3.43 3.21
N LEU A 54 -8.78 -4.33 2.46
CA LEU A 54 -10.21 -4.45 2.28
C LEU A 54 -10.68 -5.69 3.05
N LEU A 55 -11.33 -5.48 4.19
CA LEU A 55 -11.99 -6.54 4.95
C LEU A 55 -13.40 -6.70 4.43
N VAL A 56 -13.74 -7.85 3.83
CA VAL A 56 -15.05 -8.15 3.26
C VAL A 56 -15.81 -9.08 4.19
N LEU A 57 -16.86 -8.58 4.83
CA LEU A 57 -17.74 -9.40 5.69
C LEU A 57 -18.71 -10.20 4.82
N LEU A 58 -18.63 -11.52 4.93
CA LEU A 58 -19.45 -12.46 4.16
C LEU A 58 -20.58 -13.01 5.02
N SER A 59 -21.81 -12.79 4.57
CA SER A 59 -23.06 -13.32 5.12
C SER A 59 -23.98 -13.72 3.97
N GLN A 60 -25.10 -14.41 4.25
CA GLN A 60 -26.13 -14.69 3.26
C GLN A 60 -26.66 -13.40 2.63
N SER A 61 -26.79 -12.34 3.42
CA SER A 61 -27.23 -11.03 2.95
C SER A 61 -26.21 -10.38 2.03
N SER A 62 -24.90 -10.50 2.31
CA SER A 62 -23.86 -9.90 1.48
C SER A 62 -23.68 -10.63 0.15
N VAL A 63 -23.75 -11.97 0.14
CA VAL A 63 -23.58 -12.77 -1.09
C VAL A 63 -24.83 -12.82 -1.96
N ALA A 64 -26.03 -12.67 -1.39
CA ALA A 64 -27.30 -12.58 -2.13
C ALA A 64 -27.46 -11.23 -2.88
N SER A 65 -26.73 -10.21 -2.46
CA SER A 65 -26.76 -8.93 -3.16
C SER A 65 -26.05 -9.08 -4.52
N GLN A 66 -26.74 -8.75 -5.62
CA GLN A 66 -26.17 -8.76 -6.99
C GLN A 66 -24.88 -7.91 -7.09
N TRP A 67 -24.67 -7.08 -6.12
CA TRP A 67 -23.54 -6.21 -5.96
C TRP A 67 -22.21 -6.95 -5.69
N VAL A 68 -22.17 -7.93 -4.79
CA VAL A 68 -20.96 -8.72 -4.50
C VAL A 68 -20.46 -9.46 -5.76
N GLN A 69 -21.37 -9.87 -6.64
CA GLN A 69 -20.99 -10.62 -7.84
C GLN A 69 -20.50 -9.75 -9.00
N LYS A 70 -21.03 -8.55 -9.22
CA LYS A 70 -20.69 -7.70 -10.37
C LYS A 70 -19.69 -6.59 -10.06
N GLU A 71 -19.90 -5.85 -8.98
CA GLU A 71 -19.12 -4.64 -8.71
C GLU A 71 -17.85 -4.93 -7.92
N LEU A 72 -17.90 -5.91 -6.98
CA LEU A 72 -16.68 -6.42 -6.37
C LEU A 72 -15.76 -7.07 -7.43
N SER A 73 -16.32 -7.78 -8.40
CA SER A 73 -15.56 -8.33 -9.53
C SER A 73 -14.90 -7.26 -10.39
N ALA A 74 -15.60 -6.16 -10.66
CA ALA A 74 -15.05 -5.05 -11.47
C ALA A 74 -13.97 -4.28 -10.69
N ALA A 75 -14.23 -3.95 -9.41
CA ALA A 75 -13.28 -3.27 -8.54
C ALA A 75 -12.03 -4.13 -8.28
N LEU A 76 -12.20 -5.44 -8.04
CA LEU A 76 -11.09 -6.36 -7.81
C LEU A 76 -10.32 -6.72 -9.09
N SER A 77 -10.93 -6.69 -10.28
CA SER A 77 -10.26 -7.06 -11.53
C SER A 77 -9.43 -5.94 -12.16
N GLY A 78 -9.85 -4.68 -12.00
CA GLY A 78 -9.17 -3.53 -12.58
C GLY A 78 -8.08 -2.95 -11.68
N GLU A 79 -8.39 -2.69 -10.41
CA GLU A 79 -7.52 -1.93 -9.52
C GLU A 79 -6.58 -2.76 -8.65
N LEU A 80 -6.92 -4.04 -8.35
CA LEU A 80 -6.05 -4.92 -7.56
C LEU A 80 -4.81 -5.39 -8.32
N ARG A 81 -4.80 -5.32 -9.65
CA ARG A 81 -3.61 -5.66 -10.44
C ARG A 81 -2.53 -4.58 -10.36
N ASP A 82 -2.94 -3.33 -10.16
CA ASP A 82 -2.03 -2.18 -10.17
C ASP A 82 -1.74 -1.64 -8.75
N ARG A 83 -2.47 -2.10 -7.73
CA ARG A 83 -2.30 -1.69 -6.32
C ARG A 83 -2.26 -2.91 -5.41
N ALA A 84 -1.27 -2.95 -4.53
CA ALA A 84 -1.08 -4.00 -3.52
C ALA A 84 -2.12 -3.94 -2.39
N ILE A 85 -3.43 -3.98 -2.73
CA ILE A 85 -4.50 -4.05 -1.72
C ILE A 85 -4.68 -5.49 -1.27
N THR A 86 -4.56 -5.72 0.02
CA THR A 86 -4.84 -7.02 0.61
C THR A 86 -6.34 -7.17 0.86
N VAL A 87 -7.00 -8.09 0.15
CA VAL A 87 -8.41 -8.42 0.39
C VAL A 87 -8.49 -9.59 1.34
N ILE A 88 -9.16 -9.39 2.47
CA ILE A 88 -9.38 -10.40 3.50
C ILE A 88 -10.87 -10.69 3.60
N PRO A 89 -11.33 -11.86 3.14
CA PRO A 89 -12.70 -12.29 3.39
C PRO A 89 -12.86 -12.67 4.87
N ALA A 90 -13.99 -12.29 5.49
CA ALA A 90 -14.34 -12.66 6.86
C ALA A 90 -15.75 -13.21 6.90
N LEU A 91 -15.90 -14.47 7.28
CA LEU A 91 -17.15 -15.22 7.25
C LEU A 91 -17.93 -14.99 8.54
N LEU A 92 -19.07 -14.33 8.45
CA LEU A 92 -19.97 -14.07 9.59
C LEU A 92 -20.91 -15.25 9.86
N GLU A 93 -21.36 -15.91 8.80
CA GLU A 93 -22.26 -17.06 8.81
C GLU A 93 -22.04 -17.94 7.58
N ASP A 94 -22.60 -19.14 7.57
CA ASP A 94 -22.49 -20.03 6.42
C ASP A 94 -23.19 -19.42 5.20
N CYS A 95 -22.40 -19.20 4.15
CA CYS A 95 -22.86 -18.65 2.89
C CYS A 95 -22.00 -19.14 1.73
N ASP A 96 -22.51 -19.02 0.49
CA ASP A 96 -21.77 -19.37 -0.72
C ASP A 96 -20.67 -18.32 -0.99
N ILE A 97 -19.43 -18.69 -0.74
CA ILE A 97 -18.30 -17.79 -0.96
C ILE A 97 -18.19 -17.47 -2.46
N PRO A 98 -18.20 -16.17 -2.85
CA PRO A 98 -18.04 -15.78 -4.25
C PRO A 98 -16.76 -16.35 -4.85
N ARG A 99 -16.82 -16.85 -6.10
CA ARG A 99 -15.68 -17.48 -6.80
C ARG A 99 -14.42 -16.62 -6.80
N LEU A 100 -14.58 -15.32 -6.84
CA LEU A 100 -13.48 -14.35 -6.80
C LEU A 100 -12.70 -14.34 -5.47
N LEU A 101 -13.31 -14.82 -4.40
CA LEU A 101 -12.73 -14.91 -3.05
C LEU A 101 -12.47 -16.36 -2.63
N ALA A 102 -12.85 -17.35 -3.44
CA ALA A 102 -12.81 -18.77 -3.09
C ALA A 102 -11.38 -19.33 -2.96
N ASP A 103 -10.40 -18.71 -3.62
CA ASP A 103 -8.97 -19.05 -3.55
C ASP A 103 -8.25 -18.35 -2.41
N ARG A 104 -8.94 -17.46 -1.68
CA ARG A 104 -8.35 -16.70 -0.58
C ARG A 104 -8.61 -17.35 0.76
N GLN A 105 -7.63 -17.29 1.64
CA GLN A 105 -7.81 -17.67 3.03
C GLN A 105 -8.77 -16.68 3.68
N TYR A 106 -9.87 -17.19 4.22
CA TYR A 106 -10.86 -16.36 4.93
C TYR A 106 -10.67 -16.45 6.45
N LEU A 107 -11.13 -15.41 7.13
CA LEU A 107 -11.22 -15.35 8.58
C LEU A 107 -12.58 -15.87 9.02
N ASP A 108 -12.61 -16.77 9.99
CA ASP A 108 -13.84 -17.31 10.53
C ASP A 108 -14.31 -16.48 11.74
N LEU A 109 -15.37 -15.71 11.55
CA LEU A 109 -16.01 -14.90 12.58
C LEU A 109 -17.29 -15.53 13.12
N ARG A 110 -17.62 -16.76 12.71
CA ARG A 110 -18.80 -17.49 13.19
C ARG A 110 -18.63 -17.91 14.66
N GLY A 111 -19.75 -18.05 15.38
CA GLY A 111 -19.79 -18.50 16.77
C GLY A 111 -19.48 -17.39 17.77
N ASP A 112 -18.45 -17.56 18.61
CA ASP A 112 -18.04 -16.54 19.60
C ASP A 112 -17.37 -15.35 18.91
N LEU A 113 -18.21 -14.36 18.53
CA LEU A 113 -17.77 -13.18 17.82
C LEU A 113 -16.65 -12.39 18.57
N PRO A 114 -16.70 -12.14 19.90
CA PRO A 114 -15.63 -11.52 20.63
C PRO A 114 -14.29 -12.26 20.53
N ALA A 115 -14.30 -13.58 20.60
CA ALA A 115 -13.09 -14.38 20.44
C ALA A 115 -12.57 -14.36 19.00
N ALA A 116 -13.47 -14.41 18.03
CA ALA A 116 -13.14 -14.33 16.61
C ALA A 116 -12.55 -12.95 16.23
N ILE A 117 -13.10 -11.86 16.77
CA ILE A 117 -12.55 -10.52 16.60
C ILE A 117 -11.15 -10.38 17.23
N ARG A 118 -10.92 -10.95 18.41
CA ARG A 118 -9.57 -10.96 19.00
C ARG A 118 -8.56 -11.67 18.08
N ARG A 119 -8.90 -12.83 17.54
CA ARG A 119 -8.06 -13.55 16.55
C ARG A 119 -7.82 -12.72 15.28
N LEU A 120 -8.88 -12.04 14.78
CA LEU A 120 -8.77 -11.12 13.66
C LEU A 120 -7.77 -10.00 13.95
N VAL A 121 -7.89 -9.36 15.11
CA VAL A 121 -6.97 -8.30 15.56
C VAL A 121 -5.53 -8.82 15.69
N GLU A 122 -5.35 -10.03 16.24
CA GLU A 122 -4.04 -10.66 16.34
C GLU A 122 -3.45 -10.96 14.97
N GLN A 123 -4.23 -11.49 14.03
CA GLN A 123 -3.76 -11.80 12.67
C GLN A 123 -3.46 -10.55 11.84
N ILE A 124 -4.31 -9.53 11.93
CA ILE A 124 -4.07 -8.26 11.23
C ILE A 124 -3.04 -7.40 11.97
N GLY A 125 -3.06 -7.44 13.29
CA GLY A 125 -2.13 -6.71 14.15
C GLY A 125 -0.74 -7.33 14.26
N SER A 126 -0.58 -8.60 13.86
CA SER A 126 0.72 -9.30 13.84
C SER A 126 1.55 -8.98 12.58
N ALA A 127 1.00 -8.25 11.61
CA ALA A 127 1.85 -7.58 10.64
C ALA A 127 2.81 -6.68 11.43
N PRO A 128 4.14 -6.87 11.31
CA PRO A 128 5.10 -6.14 12.10
C PRO A 128 4.86 -4.64 11.89
N ARG A 129 4.46 -3.94 12.96
CA ARG A 129 4.36 -2.48 12.96
C ARG A 129 5.77 -1.94 12.92
N LEU A 130 6.24 -1.63 11.73
CA LEU A 130 7.52 -0.99 11.56
C LEU A 130 7.42 0.45 12.06
N ASP A 131 8.03 0.70 13.20
CA ASP A 131 8.06 2.04 13.80
C ASP A 131 9.19 2.86 13.20
N PHE A 132 8.90 3.47 12.05
CA PHE A 132 9.86 4.33 11.36
C PHE A 132 10.27 5.57 12.16
N SER A 133 9.55 5.94 13.23
CA SER A 133 9.92 7.08 14.09
C SER A 133 11.23 6.86 14.85
N LYS A 134 11.64 5.59 15.01
CA LYS A 134 12.92 5.19 15.62
C LYS A 134 14.11 5.36 14.70
N LEU A 135 13.89 5.55 13.42
CA LEU A 135 14.95 5.74 12.44
C LEU A 135 15.24 7.23 12.26
N ASP A 136 16.51 7.57 12.08
CA ASP A 136 16.90 8.85 11.52
C ASP A 136 16.94 8.80 9.98
N GLY A 137 17.11 9.95 9.34
CA GLY A 137 17.11 10.03 7.87
C GLY A 137 18.17 9.15 7.22
N ARG A 138 19.39 9.11 7.80
CA ARG A 138 20.50 8.30 7.25
C ARG A 138 20.26 6.81 7.36
N THR A 139 19.73 6.37 8.51
CA THR A 139 19.38 4.97 8.74
C THR A 139 18.22 4.55 7.84
N PHE A 140 17.23 5.43 7.63
CA PHE A 140 16.14 5.18 6.72
C PHE A 140 16.60 5.08 5.26
N GLU A 141 17.49 5.97 4.80
CA GLU A 141 18.13 5.87 3.49
C GLU A 141 18.91 4.56 3.34
N ALA A 142 19.71 4.18 4.37
CA ALA A 142 20.45 2.92 4.34
C ALA A 142 19.53 1.71 4.19
N MET A 143 18.44 1.67 4.96
CA MET A 143 17.41 0.64 4.89
C MET A 143 16.79 0.55 3.49
N VAL A 144 16.44 1.68 2.89
CA VAL A 144 15.87 1.71 1.53
C VAL A 144 16.91 1.22 0.51
N GLY A 145 18.17 1.61 0.63
CA GLY A 145 19.25 1.11 -0.23
C GLY A 145 19.40 -0.40 -0.16
N ASP A 146 19.41 -0.98 1.05
CA ASP A 146 19.49 -2.42 1.26
C ASP A 146 18.24 -3.14 0.72
N LEU A 147 17.06 -2.57 0.91
CA LEU A 147 15.83 -3.12 0.33
C LEU A 147 15.88 -3.14 -1.20
N LEU A 148 16.30 -2.06 -1.84
CA LEU A 148 16.44 -1.99 -3.30
C LEU A 148 17.46 -3.03 -3.81
N ALA A 149 18.57 -3.23 -3.08
CA ALA A 149 19.54 -4.27 -3.41
C ALA A 149 18.92 -5.67 -3.32
N LYS A 150 18.07 -5.94 -2.32
CA LYS A 150 17.33 -7.20 -2.19
C LYS A 150 16.30 -7.40 -3.31
N LEU A 151 15.73 -6.32 -3.83
CA LEU A 151 14.84 -6.34 -4.99
C LEU A 151 15.60 -6.50 -6.32
N GLY A 152 16.92 -6.66 -6.30
CA GLY A 152 17.74 -6.91 -7.48
C GLY A 152 18.33 -5.67 -8.15
N PHE A 153 18.22 -4.49 -7.53
CA PHE A 153 18.87 -3.28 -8.03
C PHE A 153 20.35 -3.23 -7.65
N SER A 154 21.16 -2.72 -8.55
CA SER A 154 22.50 -2.21 -8.22
C SER A 154 22.35 -0.76 -7.76
N VAL A 155 22.69 -0.48 -6.50
CA VAL A 155 22.43 0.83 -5.85
C VAL A 155 23.75 1.57 -5.64
N GLN A 156 23.80 2.81 -6.12
CA GLN A 156 24.94 3.72 -5.91
C GLN A 156 24.47 4.97 -5.18
N ARG A 157 25.08 5.28 -4.03
CA ARG A 157 24.78 6.51 -3.29
C ARG A 157 25.32 7.73 -4.02
N THR A 158 24.50 8.77 -4.03
CA THR A 158 24.95 10.08 -4.52
C THR A 158 25.88 10.72 -3.49
N PRO A 159 27.05 11.30 -3.90
CA PRO A 159 27.92 11.97 -2.97
C PRO A 159 27.24 13.15 -2.28
N LEU A 160 27.40 13.26 -0.95
CA LEU A 160 26.85 14.32 -0.10
C LEU A 160 27.30 15.76 -0.49
N THR A 161 28.31 15.88 -1.32
CA THR A 161 28.88 17.17 -1.76
C THR A 161 28.12 17.84 -2.92
N ARG A 162 27.11 17.18 -3.48
CA ARG A 162 26.25 17.72 -4.53
C ARG A 162 24.81 17.61 -4.10
N ASP A 163 24.14 18.73 -4.04
CA ASP A 163 22.66 18.79 -3.93
C ASP A 163 22.06 18.39 -5.29
N SER A 164 22.10 17.07 -5.56
CA SER A 164 21.68 16.48 -6.84
C SER A 164 20.17 16.30 -6.92
N GLY A 165 19.45 16.51 -5.81
CA GLY A 165 18.01 16.35 -5.73
C GLY A 165 17.54 14.88 -5.76
N PHE A 166 18.44 13.92 -5.49
CA PHE A 166 18.16 12.50 -5.28
C PHE A 166 19.30 11.83 -4.48
N ASP A 167 18.97 10.75 -3.76
CA ASP A 167 19.86 10.07 -2.82
C ASP A 167 20.63 8.91 -3.46
N PHE A 168 20.01 8.22 -4.43
CA PHE A 168 20.62 7.06 -5.11
C PHE A 168 20.41 7.10 -6.61
N VAL A 169 21.35 6.46 -7.31
CA VAL A 169 21.15 5.93 -8.64
C VAL A 169 21.00 4.42 -8.51
N ALA A 170 19.84 3.89 -8.86
CA ALA A 170 19.56 2.46 -8.83
C ALA A 170 19.40 1.93 -10.25
N SER A 171 20.12 0.86 -10.59
CA SER A 171 20.11 0.24 -11.91
C SER A 171 19.55 -1.17 -11.83
N TYR A 172 18.60 -1.49 -12.70
CA TYR A 172 17.96 -2.80 -12.77
C TYR A 172 18.14 -3.42 -14.15
N PRO A 173 18.64 -4.67 -14.26
CA PRO A 173 18.75 -5.34 -15.53
C PRO A 173 17.36 -5.71 -16.06
N SER A 174 17.06 -5.34 -17.28
CA SER A 174 15.80 -5.64 -17.95
C SER A 174 16.07 -6.25 -19.33
N ARG A 175 15.03 -6.81 -19.94
CA ARG A 175 15.11 -7.31 -21.32
C ARG A 175 13.98 -6.69 -22.12
N ASP A 176 14.29 -6.28 -23.34
CA ASP A 176 13.26 -5.85 -24.27
C ASP A 176 12.42 -7.04 -24.77
N PRO A 177 11.28 -6.80 -25.43
CA PRO A 177 10.45 -7.86 -26.00
C PRO A 177 11.16 -8.78 -27.00
N PHE A 178 12.31 -8.36 -27.54
CA PHE A 178 13.12 -9.10 -28.50
C PHE A 178 14.28 -9.84 -27.83
N GLY A 179 14.41 -9.74 -26.50
CA GLY A 179 15.41 -10.43 -25.69
C GLY A 179 16.74 -9.70 -25.54
N ALA A 180 16.89 -8.49 -26.07
CA ALA A 180 18.09 -7.68 -25.85
C ALA A 180 18.16 -7.19 -24.39
N GLU A 181 19.34 -7.33 -23.79
CA GLU A 181 19.59 -6.87 -22.42
C GLU A 181 19.64 -5.34 -22.39
N GLN A 182 18.92 -4.77 -21.44
CA GLN A 182 18.88 -3.34 -21.17
C GLN A 182 19.12 -3.09 -19.69
N THR A 183 19.43 -1.86 -19.34
CA THR A 183 19.54 -1.43 -17.94
C THR A 183 18.62 -0.25 -17.71
N ASP A 184 17.62 -0.47 -16.89
CA ASP A 184 16.75 0.60 -16.41
C ASP A 184 17.45 1.37 -15.29
N THR A 185 17.55 2.68 -15.44
CA THR A 185 18.19 3.56 -14.45
C THR A 185 17.14 4.40 -13.74
N TRP A 186 17.16 4.33 -12.42
CA TRP A 186 16.24 5.05 -11.54
C TRP A 186 16.99 6.08 -10.70
N LEU A 187 16.52 7.32 -10.68
CA LEU A 187 16.92 8.33 -9.71
C LEU A 187 16.01 8.23 -8.51
N VAL A 188 16.55 7.91 -7.34
CA VAL A 188 15.78 7.58 -6.15
C VAL A 188 15.92 8.68 -5.12
N GLU A 189 14.81 9.25 -4.71
CA GLU A 189 14.69 10.20 -3.60
C GLU A 189 14.04 9.50 -2.42
N VAL A 190 14.63 9.60 -1.23
CA VAL A 190 14.17 8.96 -0.01
C VAL A 190 13.72 10.02 0.98
N LYS A 191 12.49 9.93 1.47
CA LYS A 191 11.93 10.91 2.41
C LYS A 191 11.33 10.23 3.64
N LEU A 192 11.96 10.47 4.79
CA LEU A 192 11.41 10.12 6.09
C LEU A 192 10.59 11.29 6.62
N TYR A 193 9.28 11.10 6.78
CA TYR A 193 8.38 12.11 7.33
C TYR A 193 7.97 11.75 8.77
N ARG A 194 7.95 12.74 9.65
CA ARG A 194 7.39 12.57 11.00
C ARG A 194 5.87 12.59 10.99
N ASP A 195 5.27 13.42 10.12
CA ASP A 195 3.81 13.61 9.99
C ASP A 195 3.19 12.80 8.84
N ALA A 196 3.91 11.83 8.31
CA ALA A 196 3.46 10.81 7.36
C ALA A 196 2.75 11.30 6.08
N ARG A 197 3.06 12.49 5.54
CA ARG A 197 2.44 13.00 4.29
C ARG A 197 3.48 13.49 3.29
N VAL A 198 3.40 12.96 2.07
CA VAL A 198 4.23 13.39 0.93
C VAL A 198 3.59 14.60 0.25
N SER A 199 4.35 15.67 0.12
CA SER A 199 3.89 16.88 -0.57
C SER A 199 4.11 16.79 -2.09
N ILE A 200 3.33 17.54 -2.86
CA ILE A 200 3.53 17.67 -4.29
C ILE A 200 4.90 18.25 -4.64
N ALA A 201 5.47 19.09 -3.78
CA ALA A 201 6.77 19.72 -3.99
C ALA A 201 7.90 18.70 -4.16
N THR A 202 7.89 17.62 -3.37
CA THR A 202 8.87 16.52 -3.49
C THR A 202 8.83 15.87 -4.87
N LEU A 203 7.62 15.64 -5.39
CA LEU A 203 7.41 15.02 -6.69
C LEU A 203 7.84 15.96 -7.84
N GLN A 204 7.51 17.24 -7.72
CA GLN A 204 7.92 18.26 -8.69
C GLN A 204 9.43 18.45 -8.74
N GLN A 205 10.10 18.41 -7.59
CA GLN A 205 11.55 18.52 -7.51
C GLN A 205 12.22 17.37 -8.26
N LEU A 206 11.84 16.10 -7.96
CA LEU A 206 12.40 14.94 -8.64
C LEU A 206 12.07 14.92 -10.14
N LEU A 207 10.86 15.33 -10.52
CA LEU A 207 10.49 15.44 -11.93
C LEU A 207 11.35 16.48 -12.65
N GLY A 208 11.63 17.63 -12.02
CA GLY A 208 12.56 18.63 -12.56
C GLY A 208 13.98 18.05 -12.79
N VAL A 209 14.49 17.29 -11.83
CA VAL A 209 15.78 16.59 -11.96
C VAL A 209 15.76 15.59 -13.12
N LEU A 210 14.70 14.81 -13.28
CA LEU A 210 14.57 13.85 -14.38
C LEU A 210 14.57 14.53 -15.76
N VAL A 211 13.85 15.64 -15.89
CA VAL A 211 13.82 16.42 -17.14
C VAL A 211 15.21 16.95 -17.48
N MET A 212 15.95 17.47 -16.48
CA MET A 212 17.30 17.99 -16.68
C MET A 212 18.35 16.88 -16.96
N ALA A 213 18.19 15.72 -16.32
CA ALA A 213 19.11 14.60 -16.47
C ALA A 213 19.03 13.96 -17.87
N GLY A 214 17.90 14.11 -18.56
CA GLY A 214 17.67 13.55 -19.89
C GLY A 214 17.82 12.03 -19.97
N GLY A 215 17.64 11.48 -21.16
CA GLY A 215 17.76 10.03 -21.40
C GLY A 215 16.55 9.25 -20.88
N ASN A 216 16.66 7.91 -20.86
CA ASN A 216 15.60 7.00 -20.43
C ASN A 216 15.71 6.72 -18.91
N LYS A 217 15.73 7.79 -18.08
CA LYS A 217 15.80 7.66 -16.62
C LYS A 217 14.42 7.76 -16.02
N ARG A 218 14.16 6.95 -14.99
CA ARG A 218 12.93 6.91 -14.22
C ARG A 218 13.15 7.54 -12.85
N GLY A 219 12.11 8.10 -12.26
CA GLY A 219 12.14 8.61 -10.89
C GLY A 219 11.47 7.67 -9.93
N LEU A 220 12.05 7.52 -8.74
CA LEU A 220 11.46 6.77 -7.65
C LEU A 220 11.52 7.61 -6.38
N VAL A 221 10.36 7.84 -5.76
CA VAL A 221 10.29 8.37 -4.40
C VAL A 221 9.96 7.23 -3.45
N VAL A 222 10.78 7.03 -2.42
CA VAL A 222 10.51 6.05 -1.35
C VAL A 222 10.29 6.77 -0.04
N THR A 223 9.20 6.47 0.65
CA THR A 223 8.84 7.17 1.88
C THR A 223 8.05 6.29 2.86
N ASN A 224 8.12 6.61 4.15
CA ASN A 224 7.23 6.07 5.18
C ASN A 224 5.87 6.76 5.21
N GLY A 225 5.71 7.88 4.48
CA GLY A 225 4.50 8.70 4.46
C GLY A 225 3.49 8.24 3.42
N ARG A 226 2.28 8.79 3.49
CA ARG A 226 1.22 8.57 2.48
C ARG A 226 1.13 9.75 1.53
N LEU A 227 0.82 9.47 0.28
CA LEU A 227 0.54 10.51 -0.70
C LEU A 227 -0.73 11.28 -0.33
N THR A 228 -0.66 12.62 -0.38
CA THR A 228 -1.87 13.44 -0.35
C THR A 228 -2.69 13.21 -1.62
N SER A 229 -4.00 13.52 -1.60
CA SER A 229 -4.85 13.44 -2.80
C SER A 229 -4.30 14.29 -3.94
N VAL A 230 -3.81 15.48 -3.64
CA VAL A 230 -3.19 16.39 -4.61
C VAL A 230 -1.91 15.81 -5.22
N ALA A 231 -1.05 15.18 -4.40
CA ALA A 231 0.16 14.52 -4.88
C ALA A 231 -0.16 13.30 -5.76
N ARG A 232 -1.22 12.58 -5.46
CA ARG A 232 -1.69 11.44 -6.25
C ARG A 232 -2.24 11.86 -7.61
N SER A 233 -3.09 12.90 -7.65
CA SER A 233 -3.58 13.47 -8.92
C SER A 233 -2.42 13.99 -9.77
N PHE A 234 -1.45 14.64 -9.16
CA PHE A 234 -0.25 15.12 -9.88
C PHE A 234 0.53 13.97 -10.51
N LEU A 235 0.71 12.83 -9.83
CA LEU A 235 1.38 11.66 -10.39
C LEU A 235 0.66 11.12 -11.62
N SER A 236 -0.66 10.94 -11.56
CA SER A 236 -1.45 10.45 -12.71
C SER A 236 -1.35 11.40 -13.91
N GLU A 237 -1.48 12.71 -13.68
CA GLU A 237 -1.39 13.70 -14.74
C GLU A 237 0.02 13.87 -15.31
N SER A 238 1.05 13.79 -14.47
CA SER A 238 2.45 13.95 -14.89
C SER A 238 2.94 12.77 -15.73
N THR A 239 2.50 11.57 -15.43
CA THR A 239 2.81 10.35 -16.22
C THR A 239 2.22 10.41 -17.61
N GLU A 240 1.03 11.01 -17.75
CA GLU A 240 0.39 11.20 -19.08
C GLU A 240 1.03 12.32 -19.91
N ARG A 241 1.49 13.38 -19.27
CA ARG A 241 1.99 14.59 -19.95
C ARG A 241 3.50 14.62 -20.20
N SER A 242 4.27 14.01 -19.32
CA SER A 242 5.73 13.97 -19.43
C SER A 242 6.17 12.57 -19.87
N ARG A 243 7.19 12.50 -20.75
CA ARG A 243 7.85 11.22 -21.07
C ARG A 243 8.68 10.67 -19.89
N ALA A 244 8.65 11.31 -18.74
CA ALA A 244 9.38 10.93 -17.53
C ALA A 244 8.47 10.06 -16.65
N GLU A 245 8.87 8.82 -16.45
CA GLU A 245 8.18 7.88 -15.57
C GLU A 245 8.59 8.17 -14.12
N LEU A 246 7.60 8.54 -13.28
CA LEU A 246 7.78 8.79 -11.85
C LEU A 246 6.94 7.78 -11.06
N ARG A 247 7.57 7.02 -10.17
CA ARG A 247 6.95 6.07 -9.25
C ARG A 247 7.11 6.51 -7.81
N VAL A 248 6.16 6.17 -6.96
CA VAL A 248 6.25 6.36 -5.52
C VAL A 248 5.98 5.05 -4.81
N ILE A 249 6.89 4.65 -3.93
CA ILE A 249 6.70 3.61 -2.93
C ILE A 249 6.34 4.35 -1.64
N ASP A 250 5.07 4.35 -1.27
CA ASP A 250 4.58 4.99 -0.05
C ASP A 250 4.75 4.07 1.17
N GLY A 251 4.41 4.57 2.37
CA GLY A 251 4.63 3.83 3.61
C GLY A 251 3.95 2.47 3.66
N THR A 252 2.85 2.29 2.96
CA THR A 252 2.14 1.02 2.86
C THR A 252 2.87 0.04 1.96
N GLU A 253 3.19 0.46 0.74
CA GLU A 253 3.95 -0.37 -0.20
C GLU A 253 5.34 -0.70 0.37
N LEU A 254 6.01 0.27 1.00
CA LEU A 254 7.29 0.07 1.68
C LEU A 254 7.19 -1.00 2.78
N THR A 255 6.16 -0.93 3.62
CA THR A 255 5.94 -1.93 4.68
C THR A 255 5.73 -3.32 4.09
N ASN A 256 4.93 -3.44 3.03
CA ASN A 256 4.68 -4.71 2.36
C ASN A 256 5.96 -5.30 1.74
N LEU A 257 6.79 -4.48 1.12
CA LEU A 257 8.08 -4.90 0.59
C LEU A 257 9.04 -5.35 1.71
N LEU A 258 9.09 -4.61 2.82
CA LEU A 258 9.91 -4.98 3.98
C LEU A 258 9.47 -6.31 4.61
N ILE A 259 8.16 -6.59 4.69
CA ILE A 259 7.65 -7.87 5.20
C ILE A 259 8.13 -9.05 4.34
N GLN A 260 8.28 -8.86 3.03
CA GLN A 260 8.82 -9.88 2.14
C GLN A 260 10.34 -10.09 2.31
N HIS A 261 11.02 -9.14 2.99
CA HIS A 261 12.46 -9.15 3.26
C HIS A 261 12.75 -9.04 4.77
N PRO A 262 12.41 -10.08 5.56
CA PRO A 262 12.52 -10.04 7.03
C PRO A 262 13.95 -9.83 7.55
N GLU A 263 14.97 -10.11 6.73
CA GLU A 263 16.36 -9.80 7.05
C GLU A 263 16.61 -8.30 7.14
N VAL A 264 16.00 -7.48 6.27
CA VAL A 264 16.08 -6.01 6.35
C VAL A 264 15.38 -5.51 7.60
N ILE A 265 14.19 -6.05 7.93
CA ILE A 265 13.49 -5.71 9.17
C ILE A 265 14.37 -6.00 10.39
N ARG A 266 15.02 -7.17 10.45
CA ARG A 266 15.89 -7.53 11.57
C ARG A 266 17.08 -6.59 11.72
N THR A 267 17.66 -6.13 10.62
CA THR A 267 18.81 -5.21 10.64
C THR A 267 18.42 -3.85 11.20
N TYR A 268 17.28 -3.31 10.82
CA TYR A 268 16.92 -1.91 11.11
C TYR A 268 15.89 -1.74 12.23
N PHE A 269 15.09 -2.77 12.56
CA PHE A 269 14.04 -2.73 13.58
C PHE A 269 14.21 -3.81 14.66
N GLY A 270 15.17 -4.73 14.52
CA GLY A 270 15.45 -5.75 15.54
C GLY A 270 15.93 -5.11 16.84
N SER A 271 15.39 -5.55 17.97
CA SER A 271 15.83 -5.13 19.30
C SER A 271 17.26 -5.60 19.54
N GLY A 272 18.25 -4.70 19.37
CA GLY A 272 19.63 -4.96 19.78
C GLY A 272 20.71 -4.79 18.71
N GLY A 273 20.69 -3.70 18.01
CA GLY A 273 21.86 -3.23 17.26
C GLY A 273 22.45 -2.01 17.97
N ALA A 274 23.20 -2.23 19.04
CA ALA A 274 24.18 -1.24 19.49
C ALA A 274 25.27 -1.21 18.43
N HIS A 275 25.31 -0.16 17.64
CA HIS A 275 26.49 0.18 16.88
C HIS A 275 27.47 0.88 17.83
N GLU A 276 28.53 0.15 18.23
CA GLU A 276 29.78 0.76 18.68
C GLU A 276 30.41 1.59 17.56
#